data_c5ef7733fd85de6706306a5fcfbe80a7
#
_entry.id   c5ef7733fd85de6706306a5fcfbe80a7
#
_cell.length_a   1.000
_cell.length_b   1.000
_cell.length_c   1.000
_cell.angle_alpha   90.00
_cell.angle_beta   90.00
_cell.angle_gamma   90.00
#
_symmetry.space_group_name_H-M   'P 1'
#
loop_
_entity.id
_entity.type
_entity.pdbx_description
1 polymer ?
#
loop_
_entity_poly.entity_id
_entity_poly.type
_entity_poly.pdbx_seq_one_letter_code
_entity_poly.pdbx_strand_id
1 'polypeptide(L)'
;MTFGEKVRSLRKEKKMSQQELASMVGVSYRTIRSWEVEGRFPKQNVLYQKLADALQCDVSYLMSENEAFITEASEQFGNRGARQAQQILEQAAAMFAGGSLTDEDKIAFMDRSE
;
A
#
# COMPACT_ATOMS: atom_id res chain seq x y z
N MET A 1 2.48 3.04 12.33
CA MET A 1 1.23 3.49 11.69
C MET A 1 0.96 2.68 10.44
N THR A 2 -0.28 2.30 10.22
CA THR A 2 -0.71 1.67 8.99
C THR A 2 -0.80 2.70 7.87
N PHE A 3 -0.90 2.22 6.62
CA PHE A 3 -1.10 3.11 5.48
C PHE A 3 -2.32 4.02 5.67
N GLY A 4 -3.46 3.43 6.07
CA GLY A 4 -4.69 4.21 6.28
C GLY A 4 -4.56 5.26 7.37
N GLU A 5 -3.87 4.92 8.45
CA GLU A 5 -3.63 5.88 9.54
C GLU A 5 -2.74 7.05 9.08
N LYS A 6 -1.73 6.77 8.26
CA LYS A 6 -0.86 7.80 7.69
C LYS A 6 -1.65 8.76 6.80
N VAL A 7 -2.48 8.20 5.91
CA VAL A 7 -3.32 9.00 5.01
C VAL A 7 -4.28 9.88 5.82
N ARG A 8 -4.96 9.28 6.79
CA ARG A 8 -5.93 10.00 7.62
C ARG A 8 -5.25 11.13 8.41
N SER A 9 -4.11 10.84 9.01
CA SER A 9 -3.37 11.83 9.81
C SER A 9 -2.94 13.03 8.97
N LEU A 10 -2.34 12.77 7.80
CA LEU A 10 -1.90 13.83 6.90
C LEU A 10 -3.08 14.63 6.33
N ARG A 11 -4.17 13.93 6.00
CA ARG A 11 -5.38 14.57 5.49
C ARG A 11 -5.95 15.55 6.53
N LYS A 12 -6.03 15.12 7.78
CA LYS A 12 -6.56 15.95 8.87
C LYS A 12 -5.66 17.15 9.18
N GLU A 13 -4.34 16.96 9.10
CA GLU A 13 -3.41 18.08 9.25
C GLU A 13 -3.69 19.18 8.23
N LYS A 14 -4.05 18.80 7.02
CA LYS A 14 -4.35 19.75 5.95
C LYS A 14 -5.81 20.16 5.91
N LYS A 15 -6.59 19.72 6.88
CA LYS A 15 -8.02 20.06 7.00
C LYS A 15 -8.81 19.70 5.75
N MET A 16 -8.44 18.59 5.12
CA MET A 16 -9.14 18.04 3.97
C MET A 16 -10.19 17.03 4.38
N SER A 17 -11.33 17.01 3.69
CA SER A 17 -12.29 15.93 3.82
C SER A 17 -11.84 14.73 2.97
N GLN A 18 -12.42 13.56 3.23
CA GLN A 18 -12.17 12.37 2.39
C GLN A 18 -12.59 12.63 0.94
N GLN A 19 -13.68 13.37 0.75
CA GLN A 19 -14.18 13.73 -0.56
C GLN A 19 -13.19 14.64 -1.32
N GLU A 20 -12.62 15.61 -0.62
CA GLU A 20 -11.64 16.51 -1.22
C GLU A 20 -10.38 15.75 -1.65
N LEU A 21 -9.89 14.86 -0.79
CA LEU A 21 -8.72 14.04 -1.12
C LEU A 21 -9.03 13.14 -2.32
N ALA A 22 -10.20 12.52 -2.34
CA ALA A 22 -10.64 11.68 -3.46
C ALA A 22 -10.60 12.45 -4.78
N SER A 23 -11.11 13.68 -4.78
CA SER A 23 -11.10 14.53 -5.97
C SER A 23 -9.67 14.85 -6.43
N MET A 24 -8.78 15.13 -5.50
CA MET A 24 -7.39 15.47 -5.82
C MET A 24 -6.62 14.28 -6.39
N VAL A 25 -6.88 13.09 -5.87
CA VAL A 25 -6.21 11.85 -6.30
C VAL A 25 -6.84 11.26 -7.55
N GLY A 26 -8.11 11.58 -7.81
CA GLY A 26 -8.84 11.06 -8.96
C GLY A 26 -9.46 9.69 -8.71
N VAL A 27 -9.83 9.41 -7.47
CA VAL A 27 -10.53 8.17 -7.09
C VAL A 27 -11.85 8.51 -6.43
N SER A 28 -12.68 7.50 -6.19
CA SER A 28 -13.96 7.71 -5.52
C SER A 28 -13.78 7.92 -4.02
N TYR A 29 -14.74 8.58 -3.40
CA TYR A 29 -14.82 8.71 -1.94
C TYR A 29 -14.73 7.35 -1.26
N ARG A 30 -15.43 6.35 -1.81
CA ARG A 30 -15.43 5.00 -1.26
C ARG A 30 -14.03 4.38 -1.25
N THR A 31 -13.23 4.67 -2.25
CA THR A 31 -11.84 4.19 -2.33
C THR A 31 -11.01 4.79 -1.19
N ILE A 32 -11.09 6.09 -0.98
CA ILE A 32 -10.37 6.74 0.13
C ILE A 32 -10.80 6.14 1.46
N ARG A 33 -12.10 5.97 1.66
CA ARG A 33 -12.62 5.39 2.88
C ARG A 33 -12.11 3.97 3.10
N SER A 34 -12.04 3.16 2.04
CA SER A 34 -11.53 1.80 2.14
C SER A 34 -10.08 1.77 2.59
N TRP A 35 -9.28 2.73 2.14
CA TRP A 35 -7.89 2.83 2.57
C TRP A 35 -7.76 3.25 4.03
N GLU A 36 -8.59 4.18 4.48
CA GLU A 36 -8.49 4.70 5.85
C GLU A 36 -9.12 3.78 6.89
N VAL A 37 -10.19 3.08 6.54
CA VAL A 37 -11.03 2.36 7.50
C VAL A 37 -10.95 0.84 7.34
N GLU A 38 -10.80 0.33 6.11
CA GLU A 38 -10.92 -1.10 5.83
C GLU A 38 -9.57 -1.80 5.65
N GLY A 39 -8.47 -1.11 5.86
CA GLY A 39 -7.14 -1.70 5.76
C GLY A 39 -6.67 -1.96 4.34
N ARG A 40 -7.34 -1.41 3.35
CA ARG A 40 -6.92 -1.53 1.95
C ARG A 40 -5.87 -0.48 1.61
N PHE A 41 -5.17 -0.67 0.51
CA PHE A 41 -4.15 0.26 0.04
C PHE A 41 -4.07 0.19 -1.49
N PRO A 42 -3.52 1.24 -2.14
CA PRO A 42 -3.41 1.24 -3.60
C PRO A 42 -2.46 0.14 -4.08
N LYS A 43 -2.72 -0.37 -5.27
CA LYS A 43 -1.87 -1.37 -5.92
C LYS A 43 -1.24 -0.85 -7.21
N GLN A 44 -1.15 0.47 -7.33
CA GLN A 44 -0.51 1.14 -8.47
C GLN A 44 0.37 2.26 -7.97
N ASN A 45 1.59 2.33 -8.47
CA ASN A 45 2.55 3.36 -8.06
C ASN A 45 2.02 4.78 -8.31
N VAL A 46 1.29 4.98 -9.41
CA VAL A 46 0.77 6.29 -9.75
C VAL A 46 -0.17 6.84 -8.68
N LEU A 47 -0.93 5.97 -8.00
CA LEU A 47 -1.83 6.40 -6.93
C LEU A 47 -1.07 6.85 -5.69
N TYR A 48 0.03 6.17 -5.36
CA TYR A 48 0.90 6.60 -4.26
C TYR A 48 1.51 7.95 -4.53
N GLN A 49 1.94 8.20 -5.77
CA GLN A 49 2.49 9.49 -6.16
C GLN A 49 1.46 10.60 -6.07
N LYS A 50 0.24 10.35 -6.55
CA LYS A 50 -0.86 11.32 -6.46
C LYS A 50 -1.24 11.61 -5.02
N LEU A 51 -1.26 10.59 -4.17
CA LEU A 51 -1.50 10.76 -2.74
C LEU A 51 -0.40 11.60 -2.09
N ALA A 52 0.85 11.28 -2.39
CA ALA A 52 1.99 12.02 -1.83
C ALA A 52 1.94 13.50 -2.24
N ASP A 53 1.60 13.77 -3.49
CA ASP A 53 1.46 15.15 -3.98
C ASP A 53 0.32 15.87 -3.27
N ALA A 54 -0.83 15.22 -3.15
CA ALA A 54 -2.01 15.81 -2.50
C ALA A 54 -1.77 16.07 -1.02
N LEU A 55 -1.09 15.15 -0.34
CA LEU A 55 -0.80 15.22 1.09
C LEU A 55 0.52 15.93 1.39
N GLN A 56 1.28 16.33 0.38
CA GLN A 56 2.55 17.02 0.49
C GLN A 56 3.55 16.25 1.37
N CYS A 57 3.73 15.00 1.04
CA CYS A 57 4.70 14.13 1.73
C CYS A 57 5.46 13.31 0.71
N ASP A 58 6.49 12.59 1.16
CA ASP A 58 7.25 11.70 0.30
C ASP A 58 6.50 10.39 0.07
N VAL A 59 6.62 9.84 -1.13
CA VAL A 59 6.07 8.53 -1.46
C VAL A 59 6.60 7.47 -0.49
N SER A 60 7.88 7.55 -0.13
CA SER A 60 8.52 6.60 0.78
C SER A 60 7.90 6.61 2.18
N TYR A 61 7.28 7.70 2.58
CA TYR A 61 6.55 7.75 3.83
C TYR A 61 5.26 6.94 3.78
N LEU A 62 4.55 7.00 2.65
CA LEU A 62 3.27 6.31 2.47
C LEU A 62 3.42 4.83 2.14
N MET A 63 4.36 4.51 1.26
CA MET A 63 4.53 3.15 0.73
C MET A 63 5.62 2.40 1.50
N SER A 64 5.20 1.41 2.31
CA SER A 64 6.13 0.51 2.98
C SER A 64 6.74 -0.47 1.98
N GLU A 65 7.80 -1.18 2.39
CA GLU A 65 8.42 -2.22 1.55
C GLU A 65 7.43 -3.31 1.14
N ASN A 66 6.56 -3.71 2.06
CA ASN A 66 5.55 -4.74 1.78
C ASN A 66 4.53 -4.25 0.76
N GLU A 67 4.08 -3.01 0.89
CA GLU A 67 3.16 -2.40 -0.08
C GLU A 67 3.83 -2.25 -1.44
N ALA A 68 5.10 -1.87 -1.47
CA ALA A 68 5.86 -1.76 -2.72
C ALA A 68 5.97 -3.12 -3.43
N PHE A 69 6.21 -4.18 -2.67
CA PHE A 69 6.29 -5.54 -3.20
C PHE A 69 4.96 -5.97 -3.84
N ILE A 70 3.85 -5.75 -3.13
CA ILE A 70 2.51 -6.09 -3.64
C ILE A 70 2.16 -5.24 -4.87
N THR A 71 2.47 -3.95 -4.82
CA THR A 71 2.21 -3.02 -5.92
C THR A 71 2.96 -3.42 -7.18
N GLU A 72 4.23 -3.75 -7.05
CA GLU A 72 5.03 -4.22 -8.18
C GLU A 72 4.46 -5.51 -8.76
N ALA A 73 4.08 -6.46 -7.94
CA ALA A 73 3.47 -7.70 -8.39
C ALA A 73 2.14 -7.44 -9.10
N SER A 74 1.36 -6.48 -8.61
CA SER A 74 0.10 -6.09 -9.24
C SER A 74 0.33 -5.47 -10.62
N GLU A 75 1.33 -4.62 -10.76
CA GLU A 75 1.62 -3.94 -12.03
C GLU A 75 2.14 -4.92 -13.08
N GLN A 76 2.93 -5.91 -12.66
CA GLN A 76 3.48 -6.91 -13.58
C GLN A 76 2.50 -8.02 -13.92
N PHE A 77 1.69 -8.45 -12.97
CA PHE A 77 0.87 -9.67 -13.08
C PHE A 77 -0.61 -9.45 -12.77
N GLY A 78 -1.03 -8.21 -12.55
CA GLY A 78 -2.43 -7.89 -12.26
C GLY A 78 -2.89 -8.32 -10.87
N ASN A 79 -4.20 -8.42 -10.68
CA ASN A 79 -4.79 -8.75 -9.37
C ASN A 79 -4.33 -10.10 -8.82
N ARG A 80 -4.07 -11.04 -9.70
CA ARG A 80 -3.57 -12.36 -9.33
C ARG A 80 -2.19 -12.26 -8.69
N GLY A 81 -1.31 -11.46 -9.28
CA GLY A 81 0.02 -11.20 -8.72
C GLY A 81 -0.04 -10.51 -7.38
N ALA A 82 -0.92 -9.52 -7.24
CA ALA A 82 -1.12 -8.82 -5.99
C ALA A 82 -1.54 -9.76 -4.86
N ARG A 83 -2.51 -10.64 -5.13
CA ARG A 83 -2.98 -11.62 -4.14
C ARG A 83 -1.91 -12.62 -3.77
N GLN A 84 -1.16 -13.09 -4.76
CA GLN A 84 -0.07 -14.04 -4.52
C GLN A 84 1.03 -13.41 -3.67
N ALA A 85 1.42 -12.17 -3.96
CA ALA A 85 2.40 -11.43 -3.17
C ALA A 85 1.92 -11.24 -1.74
N GLN A 86 0.66 -10.90 -1.55
CA GLN A 86 0.07 -10.74 -0.22
C GLN A 86 0.09 -12.03 0.58
N GLN A 87 -0.24 -13.15 -0.06
CA GLN A 87 -0.18 -14.47 0.59
C GLN A 87 1.25 -14.83 1.00
N ILE A 88 2.23 -14.54 0.15
CA ILE A 88 3.64 -14.77 0.45
C ILE A 88 4.05 -13.98 1.70
N LEU A 89 3.67 -12.71 1.76
CA LEU A 89 3.99 -11.86 2.92
C LEU A 89 3.33 -12.37 4.20
N GLU A 90 2.08 -12.81 4.13
CA GLU A 90 1.36 -13.35 5.28
C GLU A 90 2.01 -14.63 5.81
N GLN A 91 2.37 -15.55 4.90
CA GLN A 91 3.06 -16.78 5.27
C GLN A 91 4.44 -16.51 5.86
N ALA A 92 5.18 -15.59 5.26
CA ALA A 92 6.51 -15.22 5.74
C ALA A 92 6.45 -14.56 7.11
N ALA A 93 5.46 -13.69 7.34
CA ALA A 93 5.27 -13.04 8.63
C ALA A 93 5.02 -14.07 9.75
N ALA A 94 4.26 -15.12 9.45
CA ALA A 94 4.01 -16.20 10.40
C ALA A 94 5.28 -16.99 10.74
N MET A 95 6.19 -17.12 9.77
CA MET A 95 7.47 -17.83 9.99
C MET A 95 8.51 -16.99 10.69
N PHE A 96 8.52 -15.67 10.46
CA PHE A 96 9.57 -14.77 10.98
C PHE A 96 9.13 -14.03 12.24
N ALA A 97 8.05 -14.44 12.87
CA ALA A 97 7.63 -13.98 14.21
C ALA A 97 7.62 -12.45 14.38
N GLY A 98 7.02 -11.75 13.44
CA GLY A 98 6.82 -10.30 13.55
C GLY A 98 7.98 -9.44 13.05
N GLY A 99 9.00 -10.04 12.47
CA GLY A 99 10.07 -9.29 11.82
C GLY A 99 9.65 -8.78 10.45
N SER A 100 10.27 -7.69 10.01
CA SER A 100 10.08 -7.21 8.65
C SER A 100 10.82 -8.11 7.66
N LEU A 101 10.22 -8.34 6.50
CA LEU A 101 10.87 -9.11 5.45
C LEU A 101 11.88 -8.24 4.71
N THR A 102 13.07 -8.78 4.50
CA THR A 102 14.06 -8.16 3.62
C THR A 102 13.72 -8.50 2.17
N ASP A 103 14.31 -7.77 1.23
CA ASP A 103 14.14 -8.07 -0.20
C ASP A 103 14.62 -9.47 -0.54
N GLU A 104 15.70 -9.91 0.10
CA GLU A 104 16.26 -11.25 -0.06
C GLU A 104 15.27 -12.33 0.38
N ASP A 105 14.60 -12.11 1.51
CA ASP A 105 13.58 -13.03 2.02
C ASP A 105 12.41 -13.15 1.05
N LYS A 106 11.98 -12.02 0.50
CA LYS A 106 10.88 -11.99 -0.48
C LYS A 106 11.23 -12.75 -1.75
N ILE A 107 12.45 -12.59 -2.25
CA ILE A 107 12.93 -13.30 -3.43
C ILE A 107 12.96 -14.80 -3.18
N ALA A 108 13.46 -15.22 -2.02
CA ALA A 108 13.51 -16.63 -1.65
C ALA A 108 12.12 -17.28 -1.63
N PHE A 109 11.11 -16.56 -1.13
CA PHE A 109 9.74 -17.06 -1.13
C PHE A 109 9.15 -17.12 -2.52
N MET A 110 9.44 -16.14 -3.37
CA MET A 110 8.96 -16.12 -4.76
C MET A 110 9.55 -17.30 -5.56
N ASP A 111 10.83 -17.61 -5.38
CA ASP A 111 11.47 -18.73 -6.06
C ASP A 111 10.83 -20.07 -5.69
N ARG A 112 10.36 -20.20 -4.44
CA ARG A 112 9.68 -21.41 -3.98
C ARG A 112 8.27 -21.55 -4.51
N SER A 113 7.68 -20.46 -4.97
CA SER A 113 6.30 -20.43 -5.46
C SER A 113 6.15 -20.87 -6.91
N GLU A 114 7.23 -21.14 -7.59
CA GLU A 114 7.22 -21.61 -8.99
C GLU A 114 6.82 -23.08 -9.14
#